data_e2733ecc21f11172104ab422fd5e61f2
#
_entry.id   e2733ecc21f11172104ab422fd5e61f2
#
_cell.length_a   1.000
_cell.length_b   1.000
_cell.length_c   1.000
_cell.angle_alpha   90.00
_cell.angle_beta   90.00
_cell.angle_gamma   90.00
#
_symmetry.space_group_name_H-M   'P 1'
#
loop_
_entity.id
_entity.type
_entity.pdbx_description
1 polymer ?
#
loop_
_entity_poly.entity_id
_entity_poly.type
_entity_poly.pdbx_seq_one_letter_code
_entity_poly.pdbx_strand_id
1 'polypeptide(L)'
;MARHNQKVKLKRSDLEVTRLSLGTAPLGGLFKSVTDADGDELLNTALDVGINYFDTAPQYGHGVAEIRLGKALRGAKVPFVVETKVGRVLRHDPNAEVFPWFPDAPRDLVPVFDYSPDGIRRAFDESLERMGLDHLDIVLMHDCEKHVKEAIENAFPVLAEYRAQGLIKAVGIGINHAEEALQIMKGTDLDIALIAGRYSLLDQISHRELFPYALAHNIDISMGGVLNSGVLANPVAGATYNYLPASDEIIARAAKIGEFLKARNIPLLAAALQFPLRHPAVTSVLTGPRTAAELLENVGAFNLELPADIWAELEDANLIERIPA
;
A
#
# COMPACT_ATOMS: atom_id res chain seq x y z
N MET A 1 -13.04 0.52 18.54
CA MET A 1 -12.60 1.27 17.36
C MET A 1 -11.08 1.17 17.24
N ALA A 2 -10.55 0.90 16.04
CA ALA A 2 -9.11 0.82 15.84
C ALA A 2 -8.48 2.22 15.89
N ARG A 3 -7.31 2.34 16.53
CA ARG A 3 -6.49 3.56 16.47
C ARG A 3 -5.37 3.38 15.46
N HIS A 4 -4.91 4.47 14.84
CA HIS A 4 -3.86 4.45 13.81
C HIS A 4 -2.61 3.70 14.27
N ASN A 5 -2.15 3.90 15.49
CA ASN A 5 -0.95 3.27 16.08
C ASN A 5 -1.23 1.98 16.87
N GLN A 6 -2.47 1.45 16.81
CA GLN A 6 -2.77 0.15 17.38
C GLN A 6 -2.01 -0.92 16.60
N LYS A 7 -1.20 -1.68 17.30
CA LYS A 7 -0.46 -2.81 16.73
C LYS A 7 -1.31 -4.05 16.62
N VAL A 8 -1.13 -4.77 15.53
CA VAL A 8 -1.76 -6.06 15.26
C VAL A 8 -0.67 -7.03 14.82
N LYS A 9 -0.65 -8.20 15.43
CA LYS A 9 0.27 -9.27 15.04
C LYS A 9 -0.18 -9.90 13.72
N LEU A 10 0.74 -10.10 12.79
CA LEU A 10 0.47 -10.86 11.56
C LEU A 10 0.19 -12.32 11.92
N LYS A 11 -0.74 -12.94 11.20
CA LYS A 11 -1.25 -14.28 11.51
C LYS A 11 -0.19 -15.40 11.36
N ARG A 12 0.75 -15.20 10.42
CA ARG A 12 1.76 -16.20 10.05
C ARG A 12 3.19 -15.75 10.36
N SER A 13 3.37 -14.64 11.07
CA SER A 13 4.66 -14.07 11.46
C SER A 13 4.60 -13.53 12.88
N ASP A 14 5.75 -13.25 13.47
CA ASP A 14 5.87 -12.59 14.77
C ASP A 14 5.86 -11.06 14.69
N LEU A 15 5.74 -10.52 13.48
CA LEU A 15 5.68 -9.07 13.26
C LEU A 15 4.38 -8.47 13.82
N GLU A 16 4.53 -7.30 14.43
CA GLU A 16 3.42 -6.45 14.87
C GLU A 16 3.43 -5.16 14.05
N VAL A 17 2.37 -4.94 13.28
CA VAL A 17 2.20 -3.78 12.39
C VAL A 17 1.09 -2.85 12.88
N THR A 18 1.24 -1.55 12.67
CA THR A 18 0.19 -0.58 13.00
C THR A 18 -1.00 -0.65 12.03
N ARG A 19 -2.20 -0.34 12.55
CA ARG A 19 -3.45 -0.33 11.76
C ARG A 19 -3.43 0.69 10.63
N LEU A 20 -2.71 1.81 10.79
CA LEU A 20 -2.38 2.74 9.72
C LEU A 20 -0.90 2.60 9.40
N SER A 21 -0.57 2.44 8.14
CA SER A 21 0.79 2.31 7.63
C SER A 21 1.11 3.40 6.60
N LEU A 22 2.39 3.65 6.41
CA LEU A 22 2.89 4.70 5.51
C LEU A 22 3.44 4.09 4.22
N GLY A 23 2.82 4.41 3.08
CA GLY A 23 3.33 4.12 1.74
C GLY A 23 4.17 5.27 1.20
N THR A 24 5.31 4.95 0.63
CA THR A 24 6.31 5.93 0.20
C THR A 24 6.31 6.24 -1.30
N ALA A 25 5.34 5.78 -2.07
CA ALA A 25 5.26 6.13 -3.49
C ALA A 25 5.25 7.65 -3.74
N PRO A 26 4.50 8.47 -2.95
CA PRO A 26 4.59 9.93 -3.07
C PRO A 26 5.96 10.50 -2.70
N LEU A 27 6.72 9.86 -1.81
CA LEU A 27 8.11 10.26 -1.50
C LEU A 27 9.08 9.99 -2.65
N GLY A 28 8.73 9.09 -3.58
CA GLY A 28 9.39 8.93 -4.87
C GLY A 28 9.04 10.02 -5.89
N GLY A 29 8.13 10.93 -5.55
CA GLY A 29 7.66 11.99 -6.46
C GLY A 29 6.45 11.57 -7.31
N LEU A 30 5.63 10.60 -6.89
CA LEU A 30 4.45 10.16 -7.63
C LEU A 30 3.53 11.35 -7.96
N PHE A 31 3.39 11.68 -9.26
CA PHE A 31 2.65 12.80 -9.86
C PHE A 31 3.15 14.20 -9.49
N LYS A 32 3.89 14.39 -8.42
CA LYS A 32 4.34 15.69 -7.94
C LYS A 32 5.64 15.54 -7.14
N SER A 33 6.57 16.45 -7.39
CA SER A 33 7.85 16.54 -6.67
C SER A 33 7.66 16.68 -5.16
N VAL A 34 8.54 16.02 -4.41
CA VAL A 34 8.67 16.16 -2.96
C VAL A 34 10.12 16.48 -2.64
N THR A 35 10.37 17.54 -1.88
CA THR A 35 11.72 17.87 -1.47
C THR A 35 12.26 16.89 -0.41
N ASP A 36 13.58 16.81 -0.26
CA ASP A 36 14.18 15.97 0.80
C ASP A 36 13.75 16.44 2.19
N ALA A 37 13.62 17.75 2.39
CA ALA A 37 13.18 18.33 3.66
C ALA A 37 11.74 17.92 3.99
N ASP A 38 10.80 17.99 3.02
CA ASP A 38 9.42 17.54 3.21
C ASP A 38 9.33 16.03 3.47
N GLY A 39 10.19 15.26 2.77
CA GLY A 39 10.29 13.81 2.99
C GLY A 39 10.83 13.46 4.38
N ASP A 40 11.87 14.12 4.83
CA ASP A 40 12.43 13.95 6.18
C ASP A 40 11.40 14.33 7.27
N GLU A 41 10.69 15.46 7.10
CA GLU A 41 9.64 15.90 8.03
C GLU A 41 8.49 14.87 8.10
N LEU A 42 8.00 14.40 6.94
CA LEU A 42 6.95 13.40 6.87
C LEU A 42 7.33 12.09 7.58
N LEU A 43 8.52 11.55 7.30
CA LEU A 43 8.98 10.29 7.87
C LEU A 43 9.23 10.39 9.38
N ASN A 44 9.82 11.49 9.85
CA ASN A 44 9.98 11.73 11.28
C ASN A 44 8.62 11.87 11.96
N THR A 45 7.68 12.62 11.38
CA THR A 45 6.31 12.74 11.90
C THR A 45 5.62 11.39 11.99
N ALA A 46 5.78 10.50 11.00
CA ALA A 46 5.21 9.17 11.04
C ALA A 46 5.73 8.33 12.22
N LEU A 47 7.04 8.38 12.46
CA LEU A 47 7.66 7.72 13.62
C LEU A 47 7.16 8.33 14.94
N ASP A 48 7.06 9.66 15.04
CA ASP A 48 6.63 10.38 16.23
C ASP A 48 5.18 10.11 16.61
N VAL A 49 4.27 9.96 15.63
CA VAL A 49 2.87 9.57 15.90
C VAL A 49 2.69 8.08 16.15
N GLY A 50 3.78 7.30 16.07
CA GLY A 50 3.80 5.87 16.41
C GLY A 50 3.40 4.93 15.29
N ILE A 51 3.45 5.36 14.02
CA ILE A 51 3.38 4.46 12.88
C ILE A 51 4.68 3.66 12.83
N ASN A 52 4.57 2.34 12.76
CA ASN A 52 5.73 1.46 12.70
C ASN A 52 5.83 0.65 11.42
N TYR A 53 4.87 0.74 10.51
CA TYR A 53 4.84 -0.05 9.28
C TYR A 53 4.98 0.84 8.06
N PHE A 54 6.04 0.61 7.29
CA PHE A 54 6.47 1.42 6.15
C PHE A 54 6.58 0.56 4.89
N ASP A 55 5.90 0.97 3.83
CA ASP A 55 5.93 0.34 2.51
C ASP A 55 6.70 1.19 1.51
N THR A 56 7.59 0.55 0.76
CA THR A 56 8.36 1.16 -0.32
C THR A 56 8.49 0.21 -1.52
N ALA A 57 9.19 0.63 -2.58
CA ALA A 57 9.54 -0.20 -3.73
C ALA A 57 10.69 0.43 -4.55
N PRO A 58 11.49 -0.38 -5.27
CA PRO A 58 12.48 0.11 -6.22
C PRO A 58 11.90 1.05 -7.28
N GLN A 59 10.67 0.79 -7.74
CA GLN A 59 9.98 1.61 -8.73
C GLN A 59 9.69 3.03 -8.23
N TYR A 60 9.51 3.24 -6.93
CA TYR A 60 9.06 4.52 -6.41
C TYR A 60 10.15 5.59 -6.52
N GLY A 61 10.01 6.43 -7.55
CA GLY A 61 11.02 7.40 -7.92
C GLY A 61 12.34 6.76 -8.35
N HIS A 62 12.30 5.53 -8.87
CA HIS A 62 13.46 4.75 -9.30
C HIS A 62 14.54 4.68 -8.19
N GLY A 63 14.12 4.28 -6.99
CA GLY A 63 14.95 4.11 -5.80
C GLY A 63 14.98 5.32 -4.85
N VAL A 64 14.49 6.49 -5.25
CA VAL A 64 14.49 7.70 -4.38
C VAL A 64 13.70 7.48 -3.09
N ALA A 65 12.53 6.81 -3.16
CA ALA A 65 11.72 6.54 -1.98
C ALA A 65 12.45 5.61 -0.99
N GLU A 66 13.16 4.59 -1.48
CA GLU A 66 13.94 3.68 -0.62
C GLU A 66 15.10 4.40 0.05
N ILE A 67 15.82 5.29 -0.67
CA ILE A 67 16.92 6.08 -0.12
C ILE A 67 16.40 6.99 1.01
N ARG A 68 15.29 7.71 0.79
CA ARG A 68 14.68 8.59 1.79
C ARG A 68 14.19 7.82 3.02
N LEU A 69 13.45 6.73 2.80
CA LEU A 69 12.97 5.89 3.88
C LEU A 69 14.12 5.30 4.69
N GLY A 70 15.12 4.71 4.03
CA GLY A 70 16.29 4.15 4.68
C GLY A 70 17.05 5.16 5.54
N LYS A 71 17.22 6.41 5.06
CA LYS A 71 17.81 7.50 5.84
C LYS A 71 17.07 7.73 7.16
N ALA A 72 15.72 7.79 7.13
CA ALA A 72 14.92 8.02 8.32
C ALA A 72 14.96 6.81 9.27
N LEU A 73 14.84 5.58 8.73
CA LEU A 73 14.81 4.36 9.54
C LEU A 73 16.15 4.07 10.23
N ARG A 74 17.29 4.35 9.60
CA ARG A 74 18.60 4.25 10.27
C ARG A 74 18.74 5.17 11.47
N GLY A 75 18.00 6.29 11.49
CA GLY A 75 17.96 7.23 12.62
C GLY A 75 16.89 6.91 13.66
N ALA A 76 15.99 5.97 13.37
CA ALA A 76 14.85 5.66 14.22
C ALA A 76 15.29 5.06 15.57
N LYS A 77 14.69 5.56 16.66
CA LYS A 77 14.90 5.07 18.02
C LYS A 77 13.77 4.14 18.50
N VAL A 78 12.82 3.86 17.63
CA VAL A 78 11.66 3.02 17.88
C VAL A 78 11.66 1.84 16.93
N PRO A 79 11.12 0.68 17.32
CA PRO A 79 10.99 -0.46 16.42
C PRO A 79 10.09 -0.14 15.23
N PHE A 80 10.49 -0.57 14.05
CA PHE A 80 9.74 -0.43 12.81
C PHE A 80 9.66 -1.77 12.06
N VAL A 81 8.73 -1.85 11.13
CA VAL A 81 8.59 -2.91 10.13
C VAL A 81 8.74 -2.28 8.75
N VAL A 82 9.70 -2.75 7.98
CA VAL A 82 9.96 -2.29 6.62
C VAL A 82 9.55 -3.33 5.60
N GLU A 83 8.72 -2.88 4.66
CA GLU A 83 8.25 -3.65 3.52
C GLU A 83 8.79 -3.05 2.24
N THR A 84 9.40 -3.86 1.38
CA THR A 84 9.75 -3.47 0.01
C THR A 84 9.32 -4.53 -0.99
N LYS A 85 9.61 -4.29 -2.27
CA LYS A 85 9.08 -5.11 -3.33
C LYS A 85 10.18 -5.57 -4.29
N VAL A 86 10.01 -6.78 -4.86
CA VAL A 86 10.90 -7.37 -5.85
C VAL A 86 10.13 -7.71 -7.14
N GLY A 87 10.82 -8.17 -8.17
CA GLY A 87 10.24 -8.43 -9.49
C GLY A 87 10.41 -7.26 -10.45
N ARG A 88 10.91 -6.12 -9.95
CA ARG A 88 11.45 -5.02 -10.76
C ARG A 88 12.86 -4.72 -10.29
N VAL A 89 13.80 -4.70 -11.24
CA VAL A 89 15.18 -4.28 -11.03
C VAL A 89 15.41 -2.93 -11.68
N LEU A 90 16.24 -2.10 -11.09
CA LEU A 90 16.62 -0.83 -11.70
C LEU A 90 17.79 -1.08 -12.69
N ARG A 91 17.61 -0.68 -13.93
CA ARG A 91 18.60 -0.81 -14.99
C ARG A 91 19.04 0.56 -15.47
N HIS A 92 20.33 0.69 -15.74
CA HIS A 92 20.86 1.89 -16.38
C HIS A 92 20.55 1.86 -17.88
N ASP A 93 19.80 2.86 -18.35
CA ASP A 93 19.49 3.07 -19.76
C ASP A 93 19.52 4.57 -20.06
N PRO A 94 20.61 5.06 -20.69
CA PRO A 94 20.76 6.48 -21.00
C PRO A 94 19.76 7.00 -22.07
N ASN A 95 19.07 6.11 -22.75
CA ASN A 95 18.07 6.44 -23.77
C ASN A 95 16.64 6.24 -23.29
N ALA A 96 16.43 5.96 -21.99
CA ALA A 96 15.11 5.71 -21.46
C ALA A 96 14.20 6.93 -21.56
N GLU A 97 12.96 6.68 -21.91
CA GLU A 97 11.91 7.70 -21.80
C GLU A 97 11.64 8.03 -20.33
N VAL A 98 11.35 9.30 -20.06
CA VAL A 98 10.97 9.74 -18.71
C VAL A 98 9.66 9.06 -18.31
N PHE A 99 9.67 8.37 -17.19
CA PHE A 99 8.49 7.71 -16.65
C PHE A 99 7.50 8.78 -16.12
N PRO A 100 6.33 8.95 -16.75
CA PRO A 100 5.50 10.14 -16.53
C PRO A 100 4.97 10.28 -15.10
N TRP A 101 4.94 9.19 -14.32
CA TRP A 101 4.41 9.21 -12.95
C TRP A 101 5.43 9.68 -11.91
N PHE A 102 6.74 9.63 -12.25
CA PHE A 102 7.81 10.04 -11.35
C PHE A 102 8.72 11.06 -12.05
N PRO A 103 8.28 12.33 -12.17
CA PRO A 103 8.98 13.34 -12.97
C PRO A 103 10.40 13.66 -12.49
N ASP A 104 10.69 13.45 -11.20
CA ASP A 104 12.00 13.71 -10.59
C ASP A 104 12.88 12.46 -10.46
N ALA A 105 12.43 11.30 -10.94
CA ALA A 105 13.23 10.10 -10.92
C ALA A 105 14.52 10.27 -11.77
N PRO A 106 15.62 9.60 -11.40
CA PRO A 106 16.81 9.54 -12.24
C PRO A 106 16.45 9.11 -13.66
N ARG A 107 16.84 9.93 -14.68
CA ARG A 107 16.41 9.73 -16.07
C ARG A 107 17.06 8.54 -16.77
N ASP A 108 18.23 8.15 -16.28
CA ASP A 108 19.05 7.08 -16.81
C ASP A 108 18.88 5.75 -16.04
N LEU A 109 17.95 5.71 -15.08
CA LEU A 109 17.68 4.53 -14.28
C LEU A 109 16.20 4.17 -14.44
N VAL A 110 15.91 2.95 -14.91
CA VAL A 110 14.53 2.51 -15.23
C VAL A 110 14.18 1.21 -14.53
N PRO A 111 12.96 1.07 -14.02
CA PRO A 111 12.47 -0.19 -13.48
C PRO A 111 12.10 -1.16 -14.60
N VAL A 112 12.72 -2.32 -14.61
CA VAL A 112 12.47 -3.39 -15.58
C VAL A 112 11.96 -4.62 -14.85
N PHE A 113 10.93 -5.28 -15.38
CA PHE A 113 10.45 -6.54 -14.83
C PHE A 113 11.51 -7.65 -14.97
N ASP A 114 11.82 -8.31 -13.86
CA ASP A 114 12.71 -9.45 -13.80
C ASP A 114 12.28 -10.38 -12.66
N TYR A 115 11.41 -11.35 -12.98
CA TYR A 115 10.94 -12.36 -12.04
C TYR A 115 11.80 -13.64 -12.05
N SER A 116 12.96 -13.61 -12.71
CA SER A 116 13.93 -14.70 -12.61
C SER A 116 14.47 -14.82 -11.17
N PRO A 117 14.91 -16.00 -10.73
CA PRO A 117 15.51 -16.16 -9.41
C PRO A 117 16.66 -15.17 -9.14
N ASP A 118 17.51 -14.90 -10.16
CA ASP A 118 18.61 -13.94 -10.02
C ASP A 118 18.11 -12.49 -9.98
N GLY A 119 17.05 -12.16 -10.75
CA GLY A 119 16.39 -10.85 -10.70
C GLY A 119 15.79 -10.56 -9.32
N ILE A 120 15.19 -11.57 -8.68
CA ILE A 120 14.63 -11.45 -7.33
C ILE A 120 15.73 -11.22 -6.29
N ARG A 121 16.81 -12.01 -6.32
CA ARG A 121 17.95 -11.84 -5.41
C ARG A 121 18.58 -10.45 -5.58
N ARG A 122 18.81 -10.06 -6.81
CA ARG A 122 19.37 -8.74 -7.14
C ARG A 122 18.48 -7.60 -6.65
N ALA A 123 17.16 -7.66 -6.89
CA ALA A 123 16.24 -6.62 -6.40
C ALA A 123 16.27 -6.49 -4.88
N PHE A 124 16.35 -7.62 -4.16
CA PHE A 124 16.47 -7.67 -2.71
C PHE A 124 17.77 -7.01 -2.22
N ASP A 125 18.90 -7.41 -2.77
CA ASP A 125 20.23 -6.89 -2.37
C ASP A 125 20.35 -5.40 -2.68
N GLU A 126 19.92 -4.96 -3.87
CA GLU A 126 19.94 -3.54 -4.26
C GLU A 126 19.00 -2.69 -3.39
N SER A 127 17.88 -3.23 -2.91
CA SER A 127 16.97 -2.52 -1.98
C SER A 127 17.62 -2.33 -0.60
N LEU A 128 18.28 -3.36 -0.07
CA LEU A 128 19.08 -3.24 1.16
C LEU A 128 20.16 -2.17 1.04
N GLU A 129 20.90 -2.19 -0.08
CA GLU A 129 21.98 -1.22 -0.34
C GLU A 129 21.42 0.21 -0.43
N ARG A 130 20.35 0.46 -1.20
CA ARG A 130 19.73 1.79 -1.32
C ARG A 130 19.22 2.32 0.00
N MET A 131 18.59 1.49 0.80
CA MET A 131 18.09 1.89 2.12
C MET A 131 19.21 1.96 3.17
N GLY A 132 20.35 1.27 2.95
CA GLY A 132 21.43 1.16 3.91
C GLY A 132 20.98 0.48 5.20
N LEU A 133 20.06 -0.45 5.12
CA LEU A 133 19.57 -1.28 6.21
C LEU A 133 20.26 -2.64 6.17
N ASP A 134 20.25 -3.34 7.30
CA ASP A 134 20.79 -4.69 7.45
C ASP A 134 19.73 -5.79 7.34
N HIS A 135 18.46 -5.41 7.26
CA HIS A 135 17.34 -6.34 7.15
C HIS A 135 16.16 -5.71 6.38
N LEU A 136 15.31 -6.59 5.88
CA LEU A 136 13.95 -6.32 5.38
C LEU A 136 13.01 -7.27 6.10
N ASP A 137 11.87 -6.75 6.60
CA ASP A 137 10.93 -7.59 7.33
C ASP A 137 9.97 -8.31 6.40
N ILE A 138 9.40 -7.57 5.44
CA ILE A 138 8.40 -8.08 4.49
C ILE A 138 8.88 -7.80 3.08
N VAL A 139 8.80 -8.81 2.21
CA VAL A 139 9.13 -8.66 0.79
C VAL A 139 7.96 -9.12 -0.07
N LEU A 140 7.50 -8.23 -0.94
CA LEU A 140 6.37 -8.47 -1.83
C LEU A 140 6.83 -8.67 -3.28
N MET A 141 6.19 -9.56 -4.01
CA MET A 141 6.27 -9.61 -5.48
C MET A 141 5.40 -8.47 -6.05
N HIS A 142 5.98 -7.58 -6.87
CA HIS A 142 5.38 -6.30 -7.27
C HIS A 142 4.74 -6.35 -8.65
N ASP A 143 3.46 -5.91 -8.77
CA ASP A 143 2.74 -5.73 -10.04
C ASP A 143 2.84 -6.96 -10.96
N CYS A 144 2.61 -8.14 -10.41
CA CYS A 144 2.78 -9.41 -11.11
C CYS A 144 1.55 -9.88 -11.89
N GLU A 145 0.61 -9.00 -12.21
CA GLU A 145 -0.63 -9.32 -12.92
C GLU A 145 -0.41 -9.98 -14.28
N LYS A 146 0.64 -9.55 -14.98
CA LYS A 146 1.03 -10.12 -16.29
C LYS A 146 2.09 -11.21 -16.16
N HIS A 147 2.51 -11.54 -14.96
CA HIS A 147 3.61 -12.42 -14.60
C HIS A 147 3.23 -13.43 -13.53
N VAL A 148 1.94 -13.82 -13.47
CA VAL A 148 1.41 -14.73 -12.42
C VAL A 148 2.20 -16.03 -12.37
N LYS A 149 2.50 -16.62 -13.53
CA LYS A 149 3.25 -17.87 -13.60
C LYS A 149 4.68 -17.71 -13.06
N GLU A 150 5.38 -16.68 -13.52
CA GLU A 150 6.76 -16.39 -13.10
C GLU A 150 6.82 -16.02 -11.60
N ALA A 151 5.82 -15.31 -11.10
CA ALA A 151 5.70 -15.01 -9.67
C ALA A 151 5.59 -16.29 -8.83
N ILE A 152 4.75 -17.25 -9.25
CA ILE A 152 4.54 -18.51 -8.56
C ILE A 152 5.75 -19.44 -8.68
N GLU A 153 6.27 -19.64 -9.91
CA GLU A 153 7.25 -20.69 -10.22
C GLU A 153 8.70 -20.24 -9.95
N ASN A 154 9.01 -18.95 -10.06
CA ASN A 154 10.38 -18.44 -9.98
C ASN A 154 10.61 -17.52 -8.77
N ALA A 155 9.76 -16.51 -8.57
CA ALA A 155 9.99 -15.50 -7.54
C ALA A 155 9.65 -16.02 -6.13
N PHE A 156 8.47 -16.60 -5.97
CA PHE A 156 8.02 -17.11 -4.66
C PHE A 156 9.00 -18.12 -4.05
N PRO A 157 9.55 -19.14 -4.77
CA PRO A 157 10.52 -20.07 -4.19
C PRO A 157 11.75 -19.40 -3.59
N VAL A 158 12.28 -18.34 -4.21
CA VAL A 158 13.43 -17.59 -3.68
C VAL A 158 13.05 -16.87 -2.39
N LEU A 159 11.88 -16.22 -2.34
CA LEU A 159 11.42 -15.52 -1.15
C LEU A 159 11.05 -16.48 -0.01
N ALA A 160 10.49 -17.64 -0.35
CA ALA A 160 10.22 -18.71 0.61
C ALA A 160 11.51 -19.26 1.23
N GLU A 161 12.58 -19.40 0.42
CA GLU A 161 13.91 -19.75 0.91
C GLU A 161 14.45 -18.66 1.87
N TYR A 162 14.34 -17.38 1.53
CA TYR A 162 14.77 -16.27 2.38
C TYR A 162 14.01 -16.23 3.71
N ARG A 163 12.68 -16.49 3.67
CA ARG A 163 11.88 -16.63 4.90
C ARG A 163 12.34 -17.83 5.75
N ALA A 164 12.60 -18.97 5.14
CA ALA A 164 13.06 -20.16 5.85
C ALA A 164 14.45 -19.96 6.50
N GLN A 165 15.31 -19.17 5.88
CA GLN A 165 16.63 -18.78 6.41
C GLN A 165 16.55 -17.66 7.46
N GLY A 166 15.39 -17.04 7.65
CA GLY A 166 15.20 -15.91 8.58
C GLY A 166 15.74 -14.57 8.07
N LEU A 167 16.08 -14.47 6.78
CA LEU A 167 16.50 -13.21 6.14
C LEU A 167 15.35 -12.22 6.03
N ILE A 168 14.12 -12.72 5.89
CA ILE A 168 12.87 -11.96 5.94
C ILE A 168 11.88 -12.66 6.87
N LYS A 169 10.87 -11.93 7.35
CA LYS A 169 9.86 -12.43 8.29
C LYS A 169 8.54 -12.81 7.61
N ALA A 170 8.24 -12.20 6.47
CA ALA A 170 7.03 -12.47 5.71
C ALA A 170 7.25 -12.28 4.21
N VAL A 171 6.51 -13.08 3.43
CA VAL A 171 6.49 -13.06 1.96
C VAL A 171 5.09 -12.68 1.50
N GLY A 172 4.99 -11.82 0.48
CA GLY A 172 3.69 -11.42 -0.04
C GLY A 172 3.68 -11.01 -1.50
N ILE A 173 2.56 -10.39 -1.87
CA ILE A 173 2.35 -9.73 -3.17
C ILE A 173 1.90 -8.29 -2.97
N GLY A 174 2.28 -7.39 -3.89
CA GLY A 174 1.74 -6.04 -4.00
C GLY A 174 1.11 -5.85 -5.38
N ILE A 175 -0.22 -5.77 -5.46
CA ILE A 175 -0.95 -5.94 -6.72
C ILE A 175 -2.23 -5.10 -6.76
N ASN A 176 -2.67 -4.73 -7.99
CA ASN A 176 -3.85 -3.89 -8.22
C ASN A 176 -5.08 -4.69 -8.72
N HIS A 177 -4.99 -6.01 -8.86
CA HIS A 177 -6.04 -6.86 -9.42
C HIS A 177 -6.37 -8.02 -8.48
N ALA A 178 -7.66 -8.15 -8.13
CA ALA A 178 -8.11 -9.13 -7.15
C ALA A 178 -8.09 -10.57 -7.67
N GLU A 179 -8.34 -10.77 -8.96
CA GLU A 179 -8.38 -12.10 -9.58
C GLU A 179 -6.98 -12.72 -9.63
N GLU A 180 -6.00 -11.99 -10.13
CA GLU A 180 -4.61 -12.43 -10.21
C GLU A 180 -4.00 -12.59 -8.80
N ALA A 181 -4.36 -11.72 -7.86
CA ALA A 181 -3.99 -11.89 -6.46
C ALA A 181 -4.48 -13.24 -5.91
N LEU A 182 -5.73 -13.59 -6.16
CA LEU A 182 -6.31 -14.86 -5.74
C LEU A 182 -5.62 -16.07 -6.41
N GLN A 183 -5.26 -15.96 -7.70
CA GLN A 183 -4.52 -17.02 -8.40
C GLN A 183 -3.15 -17.24 -7.75
N ILE A 184 -2.42 -16.18 -7.43
CA ILE A 184 -1.10 -16.28 -6.78
C ILE A 184 -1.24 -16.83 -5.35
N MET A 185 -2.22 -16.37 -4.58
CA MET A 185 -2.49 -16.90 -3.23
C MET A 185 -2.78 -18.42 -3.26
N LYS A 186 -3.50 -18.90 -4.28
CA LYS A 186 -3.79 -20.34 -4.45
C LYS A 186 -2.57 -21.15 -4.87
N GLY A 187 -1.62 -20.52 -5.56
CA GLY A 187 -0.41 -21.18 -6.06
C GLY A 187 0.81 -21.09 -5.14
N THR A 188 0.68 -20.37 -4.01
CA THR A 188 1.81 -20.06 -3.13
C THR A 188 1.41 -20.11 -1.66
N ASP A 189 2.42 -20.07 -0.76
CA ASP A 189 2.24 -20.02 0.70
C ASP A 189 2.58 -18.61 1.22
N LEU A 190 1.79 -17.60 0.79
CA LEU A 190 1.98 -16.20 1.20
C LEU A 190 1.57 -15.96 2.65
N ASP A 191 2.21 -14.97 3.27
CA ASP A 191 1.88 -14.48 4.60
C ASP A 191 0.99 -13.24 4.56
N ILE A 192 1.20 -12.38 3.57
CA ILE A 192 0.52 -11.07 3.43
C ILE A 192 0.27 -10.73 1.96
N ALA A 193 -0.77 -9.95 1.69
CA ALA A 193 -0.99 -9.32 0.39
C ALA A 193 -1.35 -7.84 0.54
N LEU A 194 -0.63 -6.98 -0.17
CA LEU A 194 -0.98 -5.60 -0.37
C LEU A 194 -1.88 -5.51 -1.60
N ILE A 195 -3.15 -5.18 -1.38
CA ILE A 195 -4.15 -5.02 -2.43
C ILE A 195 -4.47 -3.54 -2.58
N ALA A 196 -4.23 -2.98 -3.78
CA ALA A 196 -4.38 -1.55 -4.00
C ALA A 196 -5.70 -1.21 -4.72
N GLY A 197 -6.54 -0.40 -4.07
CA GLY A 197 -7.73 0.21 -4.66
C GLY A 197 -8.91 -0.74 -4.95
N ARG A 198 -8.86 -2.01 -4.50
CA ARG A 198 -9.90 -3.03 -4.78
C ARG A 198 -10.80 -3.32 -3.58
N TYR A 199 -10.68 -2.54 -2.50
CA TYR A 199 -11.63 -2.53 -1.38
C TYR A 199 -11.65 -1.15 -0.73
N SER A 200 -12.52 -0.30 -1.26
CA SER A 200 -12.71 1.10 -0.88
C SER A 200 -14.20 1.45 -0.95
N LEU A 201 -14.57 2.70 -0.65
CA LEU A 201 -15.95 3.17 -0.81
C LEU A 201 -16.44 3.13 -2.28
N LEU A 202 -15.52 3.07 -3.27
CA LEU A 202 -15.85 3.03 -4.69
C LEU A 202 -15.71 1.66 -5.34
N ASP A 203 -14.93 0.77 -4.76
CA ASP A 203 -14.66 -0.55 -5.32
C ASP A 203 -14.60 -1.57 -4.18
N GLN A 204 -15.45 -2.58 -4.20
CA GLN A 204 -15.54 -3.61 -3.17
C GLN A 204 -15.24 -5.03 -3.69
N ILE A 205 -14.70 -5.17 -4.89
CA ILE A 205 -14.56 -6.47 -5.57
C ILE A 205 -13.83 -7.54 -4.72
N SER A 206 -12.85 -7.12 -3.90
CA SER A 206 -12.02 -8.05 -3.11
C SER A 206 -12.80 -8.82 -2.04
N HIS A 207 -13.94 -8.30 -1.57
CA HIS A 207 -14.72 -8.98 -0.52
C HIS A 207 -15.40 -10.26 -1.01
N ARG A 208 -15.56 -10.46 -2.33
CA ARG A 208 -16.32 -11.56 -2.92
C ARG A 208 -15.62 -12.91 -2.79
N GLU A 209 -14.37 -12.98 -3.24
CA GLU A 209 -13.60 -14.22 -3.26
C GLU A 209 -12.23 -14.09 -2.57
N LEU A 210 -11.52 -12.97 -2.83
CA LEU A 210 -10.15 -12.79 -2.37
C LEU A 210 -10.04 -12.80 -0.84
N PHE A 211 -10.86 -11.99 -0.17
CA PHE A 211 -10.79 -11.86 1.28
C PHE A 211 -11.30 -13.10 2.02
N PRO A 212 -12.39 -13.79 1.62
CA PRO A 212 -12.75 -15.09 2.17
C PRO A 212 -11.63 -16.11 2.06
N TYR A 213 -10.94 -16.17 0.91
CA TYR A 213 -9.79 -17.05 0.74
C TYR A 213 -8.63 -16.67 1.66
N ALA A 214 -8.25 -15.40 1.70
CA ALA A 214 -7.17 -14.89 2.56
C ALA A 214 -7.46 -15.20 4.04
N LEU A 215 -8.70 -15.00 4.50
CA LEU A 215 -9.10 -15.28 5.87
C LEU A 215 -9.00 -16.77 6.20
N ALA A 216 -9.51 -17.64 5.32
CA ALA A 216 -9.48 -19.10 5.49
C ALA A 216 -8.04 -19.67 5.53
N HIS A 217 -7.09 -18.97 4.90
CA HIS A 217 -5.68 -19.41 4.81
C HIS A 217 -4.74 -18.60 5.70
N ASN A 218 -5.28 -17.75 6.61
CA ASN A 218 -4.49 -16.90 7.52
C ASN A 218 -3.53 -15.96 6.78
N ILE A 219 -3.88 -15.48 5.59
CA ILE A 219 -3.13 -14.47 4.86
C ILE A 219 -3.62 -13.10 5.32
N ASP A 220 -2.69 -12.23 5.74
CA ASP A 220 -3.01 -10.86 6.13
C ASP A 220 -3.22 -9.96 4.90
N ILE A 221 -4.13 -9.00 5.00
CA ILE A 221 -4.36 -8.02 3.93
C ILE A 221 -3.92 -6.64 4.41
N SER A 222 -2.97 -6.02 3.69
CA SER A 222 -2.68 -4.60 3.73
C SER A 222 -3.45 -3.90 2.63
N MET A 223 -4.34 -2.95 2.97
CA MET A 223 -5.15 -2.23 1.99
C MET A 223 -4.50 -0.93 1.56
N GLY A 224 -3.90 -0.94 0.36
CA GLY A 224 -3.42 0.27 -0.30
C GLY A 224 -4.48 0.94 -1.19
N GLY A 225 -4.20 2.17 -1.64
CA GLY A 225 -5.05 2.88 -2.58
C GLY A 225 -6.47 3.15 -2.10
N VAL A 226 -6.70 3.21 -0.79
CA VAL A 226 -8.03 3.37 -0.18
C VAL A 226 -8.72 4.70 -0.51
N LEU A 227 -7.93 5.70 -0.91
CA LEU A 227 -8.42 6.98 -1.43
C LEU A 227 -8.59 6.99 -2.95
N ASN A 228 -8.39 5.84 -3.63
CA ASN A 228 -8.52 5.66 -5.08
C ASN A 228 -7.80 6.77 -5.87
N SER A 229 -6.48 6.89 -5.65
CA SER A 229 -5.61 7.90 -6.25
C SER A 229 -5.99 9.36 -5.93
N GLY A 230 -6.83 9.60 -4.91
CA GLY A 230 -7.17 10.93 -4.39
C GLY A 230 -8.63 11.34 -4.59
N VAL A 231 -9.41 10.68 -5.44
CA VAL A 231 -10.82 11.06 -5.67
C VAL A 231 -11.68 10.97 -4.39
N LEU A 232 -11.35 10.08 -3.46
CA LEU A 232 -12.04 9.97 -2.16
C LEU A 232 -11.50 10.95 -1.10
N ALA A 233 -10.36 11.62 -1.37
CA ALA A 233 -9.93 12.75 -0.55
C ALA A 233 -10.59 14.05 -1.01
N ASN A 234 -10.71 14.25 -2.34
CA ASN A 234 -11.32 15.46 -2.92
C ASN A 234 -11.99 15.11 -4.26
N PRO A 235 -13.32 14.86 -4.29
CA PRO A 235 -14.04 14.45 -5.50
C PRO A 235 -14.40 15.67 -6.39
N VAL A 236 -13.40 16.27 -7.05
CA VAL A 236 -13.55 17.42 -7.94
C VAL A 236 -13.09 17.10 -9.37
N ALA A 237 -13.46 17.96 -10.32
CA ALA A 237 -12.95 17.86 -11.68
C ALA A 237 -11.41 17.83 -11.70
N GLY A 238 -10.84 16.89 -12.46
CA GLY A 238 -9.39 16.66 -12.50
C GLY A 238 -8.86 15.72 -11.41
N ALA A 239 -9.70 15.18 -10.53
CA ALA A 239 -9.30 14.11 -9.61
C ALA A 239 -8.85 12.86 -10.38
N THR A 240 -8.04 12.03 -9.74
CA THR A 240 -7.52 10.78 -10.32
C THR A 240 -8.16 9.55 -9.68
N TYR A 241 -8.34 8.51 -10.50
CA TYR A 241 -8.80 7.18 -10.11
C TYR A 241 -7.95 6.12 -10.82
N ASN A 242 -7.44 5.14 -10.10
CA ASN A 242 -6.54 4.11 -10.66
C ASN A 242 -5.38 4.70 -11.48
N TYR A 243 -4.73 5.75 -10.94
CA TYR A 243 -3.60 6.48 -11.55
C TYR A 243 -3.92 7.24 -12.85
N LEU A 244 -5.17 7.28 -13.28
CA LEU A 244 -5.63 7.98 -14.48
C LEU A 244 -6.63 9.09 -14.10
N PRO A 245 -6.92 10.05 -14.99
CA PRO A 245 -8.02 10.98 -14.76
C PRO A 245 -9.33 10.26 -14.49
N ALA A 246 -10.01 10.60 -13.40
CA ALA A 246 -11.29 10.01 -13.04
C ALA A 246 -12.38 10.43 -14.03
N SER A 247 -13.28 9.51 -14.39
CA SER A 247 -14.47 9.84 -15.17
C SER A 247 -15.45 10.67 -14.33
N ASP A 248 -16.30 11.46 -15.02
CA ASP A 248 -17.36 12.24 -14.36
C ASP A 248 -18.29 11.36 -13.52
N GLU A 249 -18.54 10.13 -13.93
CA GLU A 249 -19.34 9.15 -13.18
C GLU A 249 -18.69 8.78 -11.84
N ILE A 250 -17.38 8.51 -11.84
CA ILE A 250 -16.62 8.19 -10.62
C ILE A 250 -16.58 9.39 -9.67
N ILE A 251 -16.35 10.59 -10.21
CA ILE A 251 -16.36 11.83 -9.44
C ILE A 251 -17.74 12.05 -8.81
N ALA A 252 -18.82 11.93 -9.61
CA ALA A 252 -20.18 12.10 -9.13
C ALA A 252 -20.55 11.07 -8.06
N ARG A 253 -20.11 9.80 -8.20
CA ARG A 253 -20.33 8.76 -7.20
C ARG A 253 -19.60 9.07 -5.89
N ALA A 254 -18.32 9.49 -5.96
CA ALA A 254 -17.56 9.90 -4.79
C ALA A 254 -18.18 11.12 -4.09
N ALA A 255 -18.60 12.12 -4.87
CA ALA A 255 -19.27 13.32 -4.36
C ALA A 255 -20.59 12.96 -3.65
N LYS A 256 -21.41 12.08 -4.24
CA LYS A 256 -22.67 11.62 -3.63
C LYS A 256 -22.46 10.92 -2.28
N ILE A 257 -21.42 10.08 -2.17
CA ILE A 257 -21.01 9.48 -0.89
C ILE A 257 -20.59 10.59 0.10
N GLY A 258 -19.80 11.54 -0.37
CA GLY A 258 -19.34 12.67 0.44
C GLY A 258 -20.48 13.53 0.98
N GLU A 259 -21.48 13.85 0.15
CA GLU A 259 -22.67 14.59 0.55
C GLU A 259 -23.52 13.84 1.60
N PHE A 260 -23.69 12.52 1.38
CA PHE A 260 -24.40 11.66 2.32
C PHE A 260 -23.75 11.65 3.71
N LEU A 261 -22.42 11.52 3.74
CA LEU A 261 -21.63 11.54 4.97
C LEU A 261 -21.61 12.93 5.63
N LYS A 262 -21.46 14.00 4.83
CA LYS A 262 -21.46 15.39 5.28
C LYS A 262 -22.78 15.75 6.01
N ALA A 263 -23.92 15.27 5.51
CA ALA A 263 -25.22 15.48 6.17
C ALA A 263 -25.29 14.86 7.58
N ARG A 264 -24.31 14.01 7.93
CA ARG A 264 -24.14 13.34 9.24
C ARG A 264 -22.93 13.85 10.00
N ASN A 265 -22.33 14.95 9.55
CA ASN A 265 -21.10 15.52 10.10
C ASN A 265 -19.88 14.55 10.05
N ILE A 266 -19.83 13.67 9.07
CA ILE A 266 -18.74 12.72 8.87
C ILE A 266 -17.88 13.16 7.67
N PRO A 267 -16.57 13.41 7.85
CA PRO A 267 -15.66 13.66 6.73
C PRO A 267 -15.55 12.42 5.81
N LEU A 268 -15.60 12.64 4.50
CA LEU A 268 -15.41 11.57 3.52
C LEU A 268 -14.07 10.84 3.72
N LEU A 269 -13.00 11.59 4.01
CA LEU A 269 -11.67 11.05 4.31
C LEU A 269 -11.70 10.05 5.47
N ALA A 270 -12.43 10.36 6.56
CA ALA A 270 -12.53 9.48 7.72
C ALA A 270 -13.23 8.16 7.36
N ALA A 271 -14.34 8.22 6.62
CA ALA A 271 -15.03 7.04 6.15
C ALA A 271 -14.17 6.22 5.17
N ALA A 272 -13.47 6.87 4.22
CA ALA A 272 -12.61 6.19 3.26
C ALA A 272 -11.45 5.44 3.93
N LEU A 273 -10.82 6.03 4.95
CA LEU A 273 -9.71 5.42 5.68
C LEU A 273 -10.16 4.27 6.59
N GLN A 274 -11.38 4.33 7.16
CA GLN A 274 -11.86 3.33 8.10
C GLN A 274 -12.65 2.20 7.43
N PHE A 275 -13.22 2.44 6.24
CA PHE A 275 -14.01 1.45 5.51
C PHE A 275 -13.31 0.08 5.36
N PRO A 276 -12.02 0.00 4.99
CA PRO A 276 -11.36 -1.29 4.79
C PRO A 276 -11.33 -2.17 6.05
N LEU A 277 -11.27 -1.57 7.24
CA LEU A 277 -11.21 -2.30 8.50
C LEU A 277 -12.54 -2.99 8.89
N ARG A 278 -13.60 -2.81 8.10
CA ARG A 278 -14.86 -3.56 8.26
C ARG A 278 -14.68 -5.04 7.98
N HIS A 279 -13.73 -5.40 7.11
CA HIS A 279 -13.48 -6.80 6.80
C HIS A 279 -12.36 -7.39 7.67
N PRO A 280 -12.59 -8.54 8.34
CA PRO A 280 -11.63 -9.12 9.30
C PRO A 280 -10.31 -9.60 8.67
N ALA A 281 -10.25 -9.77 7.35
CA ALA A 281 -9.00 -10.08 6.65
C ALA A 281 -8.04 -8.89 6.62
N VAL A 282 -8.54 -7.64 6.75
CA VAL A 282 -7.73 -6.43 6.65
C VAL A 282 -6.99 -6.16 7.96
N THR A 283 -5.68 -6.22 7.89
CA THR A 283 -4.77 -6.03 9.03
C THR A 283 -4.31 -4.59 9.14
N SER A 284 -3.98 -3.94 8.02
CA SER A 284 -3.50 -2.56 7.99
C SER A 284 -4.07 -1.79 6.80
N VAL A 285 -4.20 -0.47 6.96
CA VAL A 285 -4.59 0.47 5.90
C VAL A 285 -3.36 1.30 5.54
N LEU A 286 -2.95 1.21 4.28
CA LEU A 286 -1.77 1.88 3.76
C LEU A 286 -2.16 3.20 3.08
N THR A 287 -1.61 4.31 3.57
CA THR A 287 -1.81 5.64 2.98
C THR A 287 -0.49 6.23 2.52
N GLY A 288 -0.53 6.99 1.43
CA GLY A 288 0.63 7.68 0.86
C GLY A 288 0.47 9.20 0.89
N PRO A 289 0.64 9.86 2.04
CA PRO A 289 0.69 11.32 2.12
C PRO A 289 2.00 11.84 1.51
N ARG A 290 1.99 13.12 1.08
CA ARG A 290 3.17 13.83 0.55
C ARG A 290 3.86 14.67 1.61
N THR A 291 3.09 15.12 2.60
CA THR A 291 3.56 16.05 3.65
C THR A 291 3.19 15.56 5.04
N ALA A 292 3.89 16.05 6.05
CA ALA A 292 3.55 15.80 7.45
C ALA A 292 2.12 16.27 7.78
N ALA A 293 1.67 17.38 7.20
CA ALA A 293 0.32 17.90 7.38
C ALA A 293 -0.74 16.92 6.85
N GLU A 294 -0.58 16.38 5.63
CA GLU A 294 -1.46 15.35 5.07
C GLU A 294 -1.47 14.08 5.93
N LEU A 295 -0.31 13.69 6.48
CA LEU A 295 -0.23 12.55 7.39
C LEU A 295 -1.03 12.78 8.66
N LEU A 296 -0.87 13.95 9.28
CA LEU A 296 -1.60 14.29 10.52
C LEU A 296 -3.12 14.39 10.27
N GLU A 297 -3.54 14.87 9.11
CA GLU A 297 -4.94 14.86 8.69
C GLU A 297 -5.46 13.41 8.56
N ASN A 298 -4.69 12.52 7.90
CA ASN A 298 -5.04 11.09 7.80
C ASN A 298 -5.12 10.43 9.18
N VAL A 299 -4.19 10.71 10.09
CA VAL A 299 -4.20 10.22 11.48
C VAL A 299 -5.44 10.70 12.22
N GLY A 300 -5.78 11.99 12.11
CA GLY A 300 -6.97 12.56 12.71
C GLY A 300 -8.25 11.92 12.18
N ALA A 301 -8.37 11.78 10.87
CA ALA A 301 -9.51 11.16 10.19
C ALA A 301 -9.65 9.67 10.52
N PHE A 302 -8.53 8.94 10.59
CA PHE A 302 -8.53 7.52 10.96
C PHE A 302 -8.99 7.29 12.41
N ASN A 303 -8.65 8.20 13.31
CA ASN A 303 -9.01 8.12 14.74
C ASN A 303 -10.39 8.68 15.07
N LEU A 304 -11.08 9.32 14.11
CA LEU A 304 -12.41 9.88 14.33
C LEU A 304 -13.40 8.77 14.67
N GLU A 305 -14.21 8.99 15.70
CA GLU A 305 -15.26 8.06 16.06
C GLU A 305 -16.44 8.21 15.10
N LEU A 306 -16.73 7.14 14.34
CA LEU A 306 -17.86 7.09 13.43
C LEU A 306 -19.06 6.39 14.09
N PRO A 307 -20.30 6.84 13.82
CA PRO A 307 -21.50 6.13 14.26
C PRO A 307 -21.48 4.66 13.78
N ALA A 308 -21.89 3.74 14.64
CA ALA A 308 -21.84 2.30 14.35
C ALA A 308 -22.72 1.87 13.17
N ASP A 309 -23.79 2.60 12.94
CA ASP A 309 -24.80 2.36 11.89
C ASP A 309 -24.46 3.00 10.54
N ILE A 310 -23.43 3.85 10.46
CA ILE A 310 -23.09 4.56 9.21
C ILE A 310 -22.91 3.64 8.01
N TRP A 311 -22.32 2.48 8.24
CA TRP A 311 -22.08 1.51 7.15
C TRP A 311 -23.36 0.90 6.63
N ALA A 312 -24.28 0.53 7.54
CA ALA A 312 -25.61 0.03 7.17
C ALA A 312 -26.42 1.10 6.43
N GLU A 313 -26.33 2.36 6.84
CA GLU A 313 -27.01 3.46 6.16
C GLU A 313 -26.44 3.69 4.74
N LEU A 314 -25.13 3.58 4.54
CA LEU A 314 -24.51 3.65 3.21
C LEU A 314 -24.94 2.48 2.32
N GLU A 315 -25.06 1.27 2.87
CA GLU A 315 -25.56 0.08 2.17
C GLU A 315 -27.04 0.24 1.79
N ASP A 316 -27.89 0.69 2.70
CA ASP A 316 -29.32 0.91 2.47
C ASP A 316 -29.58 2.01 1.42
N ALA A 317 -28.69 3.02 1.38
CA ALA A 317 -28.70 4.05 0.33
C ALA A 317 -28.13 3.58 -1.01
N ASN A 318 -27.67 2.33 -1.13
CA ASN A 318 -26.98 1.77 -2.30
C ASN A 318 -25.76 2.60 -2.74
N LEU A 319 -25.01 3.14 -1.78
CA LEU A 319 -23.78 3.89 -2.00
C LEU A 319 -22.54 2.99 -1.95
N ILE A 320 -22.63 1.89 -1.20
CA ILE A 320 -21.65 0.81 -1.13
C ILE A 320 -22.36 -0.55 -1.24
N GLU A 321 -21.63 -1.61 -1.58
CA GLU A 321 -22.16 -2.97 -1.59
C GLU A 321 -22.43 -3.47 -0.17
N ARG A 322 -23.46 -4.28 0.01
CA ARG A 322 -23.66 -5.02 1.26
C ARG A 322 -22.57 -6.07 1.42
N ILE A 323 -21.89 -6.01 2.54
CA ILE A 323 -20.86 -6.99 2.90
C ILE A 323 -21.53 -8.00 3.83
N PRO A 324 -21.52 -9.30 3.48
CA PRO A 324 -22.00 -10.34 4.39
C PRO A 324 -21.26 -10.27 5.73
N ALA A 325 -22.01 -10.44 6.83
CA ALA A 325 -21.46 -10.42 8.17
C ALA A 325 -20.55 -11.63 8.43
#